data_34cf2f683945beb57d2da17edd0f9291
#
_entry.id   34cf2f683945beb57d2da17edd0f9291
#
_cell.length_a   1.000
_cell.length_b   1.000
_cell.length_c   1.000
_cell.angle_alpha   90.00
_cell.angle_beta   90.00
_cell.angle_gamma   90.00
#
_symmetry.space_group_name_H-M   'P 1'
#
loop_
_entity.id
_entity.type
_entity.pdbx_description
1 polymer ?
#
loop_
_entity_poly.entity_id
_entity_poly.type
_entity_poly.pdbx_seq_one_letter_code
_entity_poly.pdbx_strand_id
1 'polypeptide(L)'
;MAFTFQINNELQFNHDEELLKKAEECCPEIKKETKKALHLVKLIQDQTQLDGIGTSILEKDIDQLSDYHLKRDDSLILDFGNHYVGSFSVDLDQVGSPMDAPLYIRLKFAEMPCELNAESQDYDGWLSRSWIQEEFIHIDELPCTLKLPRRYSFRYVEIKVIDTSPKWQVVIKNPTLITETSADYSRLEPLSLEDKTLQKIYDVGLKTLADCMQDVFEDGPKRDRRLWLGDLRLQALANYSTFDQCELVKRCLYLFAGMTAENNKISANVFVKPKPLPDDTFLYEYSLFFISTLYDYNKAHPDLAFVKELYPIAKKQMDVTLKMFTEEGKFIPDEDYPVFVDWSNAFNKDTAGHAETIYVLKQFISLSHLVEDEDAHIYTKALNQLSNYAKEHLFNKEKYLFVTGENEYNIASQVWMVLAHVMDDETNKKIMNNTIEQLFPIKNIATPYMYHHIVEALFEAHLDKEAIALMKKYWGKMIELGADTFWEAFDPDRVSYSPYGSPIVNSYCHAWSCTPVYLIKKYILNSK
;
A
#
# COMPACT_ATOMS: atom_id res chain seq x y z
N MET A 1 17.14 -0.22 -7.25
CA MET A 1 16.61 1.16 -7.33
C MET A 1 17.63 2.07 -6.68
N ALA A 2 18.15 3.05 -7.43
CA ALA A 2 18.93 4.11 -6.83
C ALA A 2 17.94 5.17 -6.34
N PHE A 3 17.58 5.14 -5.06
CA PHE A 3 16.97 6.31 -4.44
C PHE A 3 18.04 7.38 -4.35
N THR A 4 17.83 8.51 -5.01
CA THR A 4 18.75 9.64 -4.87
C THR A 4 18.45 10.33 -3.54
N PHE A 5 19.45 10.47 -2.71
CA PHE A 5 19.36 11.26 -1.47
C PHE A 5 19.67 12.74 -1.71
N GLN A 6 19.71 13.15 -2.96
CA GLN A 6 20.03 14.51 -3.37
C GLN A 6 18.82 15.15 -4.06
N ILE A 7 18.57 16.42 -3.74
CA ILE A 7 17.58 17.21 -4.46
C ILE A 7 18.06 17.33 -5.92
N ASN A 8 17.26 16.84 -6.85
CA ASN A 8 17.53 17.00 -8.28
C ASN A 8 17.13 18.41 -8.73
N ASN A 9 18.06 19.34 -8.66
CA ASN A 9 17.83 20.74 -9.06
C ASN A 9 17.69 20.93 -10.58
N GLU A 10 17.98 19.92 -11.39
CA GLU A 10 17.85 19.98 -12.86
C GLU A 10 16.44 19.62 -13.31
N LEU A 11 15.66 18.95 -12.44
CA LEU A 11 14.30 18.54 -12.74
C LEU A 11 13.30 19.66 -12.41
N GLN A 12 12.56 20.09 -13.42
CA GLN A 12 11.51 21.09 -13.28
C GLN A 12 10.14 20.46 -13.48
N PHE A 13 9.17 20.93 -12.72
CA PHE A 13 7.77 20.49 -12.79
C PHE A 13 6.86 21.65 -13.22
N ASN A 14 5.93 21.34 -14.10
CA ASN A 14 4.82 22.22 -14.39
C ASN A 14 3.84 22.19 -13.23
N HIS A 15 3.18 23.30 -12.96
CA HIS A 15 2.08 23.38 -12.00
C HIS A 15 0.85 23.96 -12.71
N ASP A 16 -0.13 23.11 -12.99
CA ASP A 16 -1.40 23.53 -13.56
C ASP A 16 -2.36 23.91 -12.43
N GLU A 17 -2.50 25.23 -12.22
CA GLU A 17 -3.32 25.77 -11.13
C GLU A 17 -4.80 25.39 -11.23
N GLU A 18 -5.35 25.19 -12.45
CA GLU A 18 -6.74 24.79 -12.63
C GLU A 18 -6.95 23.32 -12.20
N LEU A 19 -6.07 22.41 -12.61
CA LEU A 19 -6.13 21.02 -12.19
C LEU A 19 -5.89 20.87 -10.68
N LEU A 20 -4.92 21.60 -10.12
CA LEU A 20 -4.67 21.58 -8.68
C LEU A 20 -5.83 22.16 -7.86
N LYS A 21 -6.54 23.18 -8.38
CA LYS A 21 -7.76 23.68 -7.76
C LYS A 21 -8.87 22.62 -7.77
N LYS A 22 -9.06 21.90 -8.88
CA LYS A 22 -10.03 20.79 -8.95
C LYS A 22 -9.65 19.66 -7.99
N ALA A 23 -8.36 19.36 -7.84
CA ALA A 23 -7.90 18.41 -6.83
C ALA A 23 -8.31 18.85 -5.41
N GLU A 24 -8.27 20.15 -5.12
CA GLU A 24 -8.71 20.67 -3.81
C GLU A 24 -10.22 20.63 -3.64
N GLU A 25 -10.98 20.92 -4.68
CA GLU A 25 -12.45 20.81 -4.68
C GLU A 25 -12.94 19.37 -4.46
N CYS A 26 -12.14 18.37 -4.86
CA CYS A 26 -12.39 16.93 -4.62
C CYS A 26 -11.81 16.42 -3.29
N CYS A 27 -11.31 17.29 -2.41
CA CYS A 27 -10.77 16.88 -1.12
C CYS A 27 -11.86 16.27 -0.23
N PRO A 28 -11.68 15.04 0.29
CA PRO A 28 -12.70 14.38 1.08
C PRO A 28 -12.82 14.99 2.47
N GLU A 29 -13.98 14.83 3.09
CA GLU A 29 -14.15 15.07 4.52
C GLU A 29 -13.51 13.96 5.33
N ILE A 30 -12.64 14.33 6.28
CA ILE A 30 -12.04 13.39 7.23
C ILE A 30 -13.01 13.14 8.39
N LYS A 31 -13.48 11.91 8.48
CA LYS A 31 -14.33 11.43 9.57
C LYS A 31 -13.49 11.15 10.81
N LYS A 32 -14.01 11.53 11.96
CA LYS A 32 -13.32 11.38 13.24
C LYS A 32 -14.23 10.69 14.26
N GLU A 33 -13.69 9.69 14.92
CA GLU A 33 -14.36 8.99 16.01
C GLU A 33 -13.45 8.89 17.22
N THR A 34 -14.05 8.89 18.41
CA THR A 34 -13.30 8.65 19.65
C THR A 34 -13.26 7.17 19.97
N LYS A 35 -12.07 6.61 20.14
CA LYS A 35 -11.84 5.25 20.60
C LYS A 35 -11.11 5.26 21.95
N LYS A 36 -11.37 4.25 22.76
CA LYS A 36 -10.70 3.99 24.03
C LYS A 36 -9.88 2.71 23.90
N ALA A 37 -8.79 2.62 24.67
CA ALA A 37 -8.09 1.36 24.83
C ALA A 37 -9.05 0.32 25.41
N LEU A 38 -8.94 -0.93 24.94
CA LEU A 38 -9.79 -2.03 25.36
C LEU A 38 -9.13 -2.87 26.45
N HIS A 39 -7.81 -3.03 26.37
CA HIS A 39 -7.06 -3.89 27.27
C HIS A 39 -5.72 -3.28 27.68
N LEU A 40 -5.23 -3.73 28.83
CA LEU A 40 -3.84 -3.65 29.22
C LEU A 40 -3.16 -4.98 28.92
N VAL A 41 -2.06 -4.94 28.20
CA VAL A 41 -1.38 -6.15 27.77
C VAL A 41 0.10 -6.14 28.16
N LYS A 42 0.73 -7.32 28.12
CA LYS A 42 2.18 -7.51 28.17
C LYS A 42 2.63 -8.31 26.98
N LEU A 43 3.85 -8.10 26.54
CA LEU A 43 4.47 -8.93 25.50
C LEU A 43 4.75 -10.33 26.05
N ILE A 44 4.53 -11.32 25.21
CA ILE A 44 4.81 -12.73 25.48
C ILE A 44 5.54 -13.35 24.29
N GLN A 45 6.31 -14.42 24.55
CA GLN A 45 6.83 -15.27 23.47
C GLN A 45 5.68 -16.13 22.95
N ASP A 46 5.38 -16.00 21.65
CA ASP A 46 4.36 -16.76 20.96
C ASP A 46 4.78 -17.02 19.50
N GLN A 47 5.25 -18.23 19.24
CA GLN A 47 5.76 -18.64 17.92
C GLN A 47 4.68 -18.67 16.83
N THR A 48 3.41 -18.49 17.17
CA THR A 48 2.31 -18.37 16.18
C THR A 48 2.15 -16.94 15.65
N GLN A 49 2.79 -15.97 16.30
CA GLN A 49 2.74 -14.56 15.94
C GLN A 49 3.99 -14.11 15.19
N LEU A 50 3.88 -12.95 14.52
CA LEU A 50 5.00 -12.36 13.79
C LEU A 50 6.21 -12.17 14.71
N ASP A 51 7.38 -12.58 14.24
CA ASP A 51 8.66 -12.56 14.99
C ASP A 51 8.62 -13.26 16.35
N GLY A 52 7.65 -14.14 16.56
CA GLY A 52 7.48 -14.87 17.83
C GLY A 52 7.04 -14.00 18.99
N ILE A 53 6.48 -12.81 18.73
CA ILE A 53 6.02 -11.87 19.76
C ILE A 53 4.51 -11.68 19.68
N GLY A 54 3.84 -12.10 20.74
CA GLY A 54 2.41 -11.87 20.95
C GLY A 54 2.13 -11.01 22.18
N THR A 55 0.85 -10.90 22.51
CA THR A 55 0.39 -10.17 23.69
C THR A 55 -0.51 -11.05 24.57
N SER A 56 -0.54 -10.75 25.88
CA SER A 56 -1.45 -11.35 26.84
C SER A 56 -2.05 -10.26 27.72
N ILE A 57 -3.35 -10.31 27.96
CA ILE A 57 -4.07 -9.36 28.83
C ILE A 57 -3.55 -9.49 30.26
N LEU A 58 -3.37 -8.35 30.93
CA LEU A 58 -2.95 -8.30 32.33
C LEU A 58 -4.09 -8.72 33.26
N GLU A 59 -3.75 -9.18 34.46
CA GLU A 59 -4.73 -9.56 35.49
C GLU A 59 -5.61 -8.38 35.91
N LYS A 60 -4.99 -7.19 36.11
CA LYS A 60 -5.69 -5.91 36.25
C LYS A 60 -5.77 -5.28 34.87
N ASP A 61 -6.95 -5.28 34.28
CA ASP A 61 -7.16 -4.76 32.90
C ASP A 61 -7.51 -3.26 32.91
N ILE A 62 -7.95 -2.76 31.78
CA ILE A 62 -8.15 -1.33 31.47
C ILE A 62 -9.06 -0.62 32.48
N ASP A 63 -10.06 -1.27 33.04
CA ASP A 63 -10.96 -0.72 34.05
C ASP A 63 -10.23 -0.36 35.36
N GLN A 64 -9.07 -0.98 35.59
CA GLN A 64 -8.20 -0.76 36.75
C GLN A 64 -6.94 0.01 36.41
N LEU A 65 -6.90 0.70 35.25
CA LEU A 65 -5.73 1.44 34.79
C LEU A 65 -5.18 2.41 35.85
N SER A 66 -6.06 3.11 36.56
CA SER A 66 -5.68 4.07 37.61
C SER A 66 -5.07 3.44 38.87
N ASP A 67 -5.16 2.10 39.03
CA ASP A 67 -4.53 1.38 40.13
C ASP A 67 -3.03 1.11 39.90
N TYR A 68 -2.56 1.33 38.67
CA TYR A 68 -1.15 1.21 38.34
C TYR A 68 -0.44 2.53 38.68
N HIS A 69 0.52 2.45 39.59
CA HIS A 69 1.35 3.56 40.01
C HIS A 69 2.76 3.32 39.48
N LEU A 70 3.11 4.06 38.41
CA LEU A 70 4.35 3.84 37.67
C LEU A 70 5.49 4.68 38.26
N LYS A 71 6.64 4.05 38.45
CA LYS A 71 7.93 4.64 38.84
C LYS A 71 8.93 4.48 37.69
N ARG A 72 10.15 4.94 37.88
CA ARG A 72 11.25 4.79 36.93
C ARG A 72 11.33 3.34 36.41
N ASP A 73 11.48 3.21 35.10
CA ASP A 73 11.57 1.98 34.30
C ASP A 73 10.28 1.15 34.18
N ASP A 74 9.19 1.53 34.86
CA ASP A 74 7.89 0.88 34.69
C ASP A 74 7.25 1.29 33.35
N SER A 75 6.53 0.37 32.73
CA SER A 75 5.74 0.63 31.52
C SER A 75 4.39 -0.08 31.54
N LEU A 76 3.44 0.45 30.79
CA LEU A 76 2.16 -0.19 30.46
C LEU A 76 1.97 -0.17 28.96
N ILE A 77 1.38 -1.24 28.41
CA ILE A 77 1.00 -1.36 27.02
C ILE A 77 -0.52 -1.35 26.92
N LEU A 78 -1.04 -0.39 26.19
CA LEU A 78 -2.46 -0.25 25.86
C LEU A 78 -2.72 -0.96 24.53
N ASP A 79 -3.78 -1.77 24.45
CA ASP A 79 -4.31 -2.38 23.24
C ASP A 79 -5.66 -1.75 22.88
N PHE A 80 -5.79 -1.16 21.70
CA PHE A 80 -7.03 -0.58 21.19
C PHE A 80 -7.93 -1.60 20.48
N GLY A 81 -7.52 -2.87 20.44
CA GLY A 81 -8.30 -4.00 19.91
C GLY A 81 -8.35 -4.10 18.39
N ASN A 82 -7.91 -3.08 17.67
CA ASN A 82 -7.77 -3.06 16.21
C ASN A 82 -6.73 -2.00 15.79
N HIS A 83 -6.29 -2.05 14.55
CA HIS A 83 -5.48 -1.02 13.95
C HIS A 83 -6.30 0.25 13.72
N TYR A 84 -5.70 1.41 13.94
CA TYR A 84 -6.31 2.73 13.73
C TYR A 84 -5.26 3.76 13.30
N VAL A 85 -5.75 4.80 12.62
CA VAL A 85 -5.00 6.01 12.26
C VAL A 85 -5.61 7.19 13.00
N GLY A 86 -4.81 8.01 13.67
CA GLY A 86 -5.34 9.18 14.37
C GLY A 86 -4.39 9.85 15.35
N SER A 87 -4.94 10.74 16.16
CA SER A 87 -4.22 11.47 17.19
C SER A 87 -4.50 10.89 18.59
N PHE A 88 -3.47 10.86 19.43
CA PHE A 88 -3.52 10.25 20.76
C PHE A 88 -3.43 11.31 21.85
N SER A 89 -4.19 11.10 22.93
CA SER A 89 -4.10 11.87 24.16
C SER A 89 -4.28 10.98 25.39
N VAL A 90 -3.73 11.41 26.52
CA VAL A 90 -3.80 10.70 27.79
C VAL A 90 -3.76 11.67 28.97
N ASP A 91 -4.54 11.41 30.00
CA ASP A 91 -4.46 12.14 31.25
C ASP A 91 -3.40 11.50 32.15
N LEU A 92 -2.52 12.32 32.68
CA LEU A 92 -1.45 11.94 33.59
C LEU A 92 -1.67 12.64 34.95
N ASP A 93 -1.53 11.86 36.00
CA ASP A 93 -1.69 12.32 37.39
C ASP A 93 -0.54 11.76 38.24
N GLN A 94 -0.48 12.14 39.48
CA GLN A 94 0.54 11.69 40.42
C GLN A 94 -0.06 11.21 41.73
N VAL A 95 0.68 10.32 42.40
CA VAL A 95 0.41 9.91 43.79
C VAL A 95 1.72 9.98 44.59
N GLY A 96 1.62 10.31 45.88
CA GLY A 96 2.75 10.46 46.76
C GLY A 96 3.05 11.93 47.08
N SER A 97 4.32 12.28 47.21
CA SER A 97 4.75 13.67 47.49
C SER A 97 4.54 14.59 46.29
N PRO A 98 4.50 15.92 46.50
CA PRO A 98 4.53 16.84 45.37
C PRO A 98 5.75 16.60 44.45
N MET A 99 5.59 16.91 43.15
CA MET A 99 6.67 16.78 42.17
C MET A 99 7.87 17.64 42.59
N ASP A 100 9.02 16.99 42.74
CA ASP A 100 10.32 17.62 42.99
C ASP A 100 11.32 17.41 41.86
N ALA A 101 10.87 16.78 40.77
CA ALA A 101 11.55 16.61 39.48
C ALA A 101 10.50 16.46 38.36
N PRO A 102 10.80 16.85 37.11
CA PRO A 102 9.94 16.59 35.99
C PRO A 102 9.71 15.09 35.77
N LEU A 103 8.57 14.73 35.14
CA LEU A 103 8.33 13.41 34.59
C LEU A 103 9.00 13.32 33.24
N TYR A 104 9.80 12.27 33.02
CA TYR A 104 10.36 11.93 31.70
C TYR A 104 9.79 10.60 31.22
N ILE A 105 9.01 10.64 30.11
CA ILE A 105 8.32 9.47 29.55
C ILE A 105 8.66 9.25 28.09
N ARG A 106 8.52 7.99 27.69
CA ARG A 106 8.49 7.55 26.29
C ARG A 106 7.09 7.02 25.96
N LEU A 107 6.54 7.45 24.83
CA LEU A 107 5.39 6.80 24.19
C LEU A 107 5.85 6.16 22.91
N LYS A 108 5.55 4.89 22.71
CA LYS A 108 5.88 4.13 21.51
C LYS A 108 4.62 3.50 20.93
N PHE A 109 4.35 3.81 19.64
CA PHE A 109 3.17 3.33 18.93
C PHE A 109 3.57 2.22 17.98
N ALA A 110 2.79 1.15 17.95
CA ALA A 110 3.05 -0.03 17.14
C ALA A 110 1.78 -0.54 16.45
N GLU A 111 1.93 -0.94 15.21
CA GLU A 111 0.90 -1.65 14.45
C GLU A 111 0.87 -3.12 14.86
N MET A 112 2.05 -3.71 15.12
CA MET A 112 2.24 -5.11 15.53
C MET A 112 3.03 -5.21 16.84
N PRO A 113 2.80 -6.25 17.67
CA PRO A 113 3.51 -6.42 18.94
C PRO A 113 5.04 -6.51 18.82
N CYS A 114 5.56 -7.09 17.71
CA CYS A 114 6.99 -7.24 17.47
C CYS A 114 7.73 -5.88 17.42
N GLU A 115 7.06 -4.80 16.99
CA GLU A 115 7.65 -3.47 16.96
C GLU A 115 7.94 -2.94 18.37
N LEU A 116 7.10 -3.28 19.36
CA LEU A 116 7.33 -2.89 20.76
C LEU A 116 8.54 -3.60 21.36
N ASN A 117 8.85 -4.80 20.89
CA ASN A 117 9.98 -5.60 21.36
C ASN A 117 11.34 -5.15 20.80
N ALA A 118 11.36 -4.29 19.77
CA ALA A 118 12.57 -3.76 19.16
C ALA A 118 12.87 -2.36 19.69
N GLU A 119 14.12 -2.03 19.94
CA GLU A 119 14.51 -0.68 20.36
C GLU A 119 14.95 0.17 19.15
N SER A 120 14.50 1.43 19.10
CA SER A 120 14.78 2.32 17.97
C SER A 120 16.27 2.62 17.78
N GLN A 121 17.02 2.61 18.86
CA GLN A 121 18.48 2.83 18.84
C GLN A 121 19.26 1.71 18.13
N ASP A 122 18.69 0.50 18.08
CA ASP A 122 19.33 -0.69 17.48
C ASP A 122 19.06 -0.77 15.97
N TYR A 123 18.21 0.11 15.43
CA TYR A 123 17.95 0.16 13.99
C TYR A 123 19.10 0.83 13.24
N ASP A 124 19.70 0.12 12.29
CA ASP A 124 20.81 0.55 11.44
C ASP A 124 20.51 0.49 9.92
N GLY A 125 19.24 0.29 9.56
CA GLY A 125 18.79 0.25 8.16
C GLY A 125 18.92 1.61 7.45
N TRP A 126 18.64 1.61 6.15
CA TRP A 126 18.84 2.77 5.27
C TRP A 126 17.74 3.84 5.37
N LEU A 127 16.55 3.52 5.90
CA LEU A 127 15.51 4.53 6.16
C LEU A 127 15.81 5.36 7.40
N SER A 128 15.25 6.57 7.46
CA SER A 128 15.35 7.40 8.66
C SER A 128 14.65 6.76 9.87
N ARG A 129 15.32 6.76 11.02
CA ARG A 129 14.73 6.38 12.31
C ARG A 129 13.50 7.21 12.69
N SER A 130 13.35 8.40 12.13
CA SER A 130 12.20 9.28 12.37
C SER A 130 10.86 8.68 11.94
N TRP A 131 10.87 7.58 11.16
CA TRP A 131 9.68 6.81 10.83
C TRP A 131 9.20 5.90 11.97
N ILE A 132 10.06 5.60 12.95
CA ILE A 132 9.65 4.88 14.15
C ILE A 132 8.78 5.82 14.98
N GLN A 133 7.56 5.39 15.30
CA GLN A 133 6.57 6.21 15.97
C GLN A 133 6.82 6.25 17.48
N GLU A 134 7.76 7.08 17.89
CA GLU A 134 8.26 7.17 19.26
C GLU A 134 8.38 8.65 19.68
N GLU A 135 7.91 8.99 20.88
CA GLU A 135 7.97 10.33 21.44
C GLU A 135 8.61 10.30 22.83
N PHE A 136 9.56 11.21 23.08
CA PHE A 136 10.23 11.41 24.35
C PHE A 136 9.86 12.78 24.89
N ILE A 137 9.23 12.82 26.07
CA ILE A 137 8.60 14.04 26.58
C ILE A 137 8.95 14.26 28.06
N HIS A 138 9.36 15.49 28.39
CA HIS A 138 9.44 15.96 29.76
C HIS A 138 8.16 16.73 30.12
N ILE A 139 7.63 16.49 31.32
CA ILE A 139 6.41 17.11 31.85
C ILE A 139 6.72 17.70 33.20
N ASP A 140 6.58 19.02 33.32
CA ASP A 140 6.97 19.77 34.53
C ASP A 140 5.85 19.82 35.58
N GLU A 141 4.59 19.64 35.16
CA GLU A 141 3.44 19.79 36.06
C GLU A 141 2.42 18.65 35.85
N LEU A 142 1.97 18.05 36.96
CA LEU A 142 0.87 17.11 37.03
C LEU A 142 -0.18 17.59 38.06
N PRO A 143 -1.48 17.33 37.86
CA PRO A 143 -2.04 16.56 36.74
C PRO A 143 -2.09 17.35 35.41
N CYS A 144 -1.99 16.65 34.28
CA CYS A 144 -2.14 17.25 32.96
C CYS A 144 -2.79 16.29 31.95
N THR A 145 -3.33 16.87 30.89
CA THR A 145 -3.71 16.10 29.69
C THR A 145 -2.64 16.26 28.64
N LEU A 146 -1.88 15.20 28.37
CA LEU A 146 -0.91 15.17 27.30
C LEU A 146 -1.63 14.89 25.98
N LYS A 147 -1.57 15.84 25.03
CA LYS A 147 -2.04 15.70 23.65
C LYS A 147 -0.85 15.68 22.73
N LEU A 148 -0.71 14.61 21.97
CA LEU A 148 0.40 14.50 21.02
C LEU A 148 0.10 15.26 19.72
N PRO A 149 1.11 15.91 19.10
CA PRO A 149 0.90 16.82 17.97
C PRO A 149 0.78 16.13 16.62
N ARG A 150 1.11 14.83 16.53
CA ARG A 150 1.17 14.09 15.29
C ARG A 150 0.00 13.13 15.16
N ARG A 151 -0.26 12.66 13.92
CA ARG A 151 -1.08 11.51 13.58
C ARG A 151 -0.19 10.26 13.68
N TYR A 152 -0.71 9.20 14.26
CA TYR A 152 -0.06 7.89 14.40
C TYR A 152 -0.90 6.81 13.73
N SER A 153 -0.25 5.71 13.36
CA SER A 153 -0.83 4.51 12.78
C SER A 153 -0.48 3.34 13.71
N PHE A 154 -1.46 2.78 14.42
CA PHE A 154 -1.16 1.84 15.50
C PHE A 154 -2.37 1.05 15.98
N ARG A 155 -2.10 -0.04 16.66
CA ARG A 155 -3.01 -0.75 17.55
C ARG A 155 -2.56 -0.66 19.00
N TYR A 156 -1.25 -0.66 19.24
CA TYR A 156 -0.66 -0.71 20.57
C TYR A 156 0.08 0.59 20.90
N VAL A 157 0.00 1.00 22.18
CA VAL A 157 0.78 2.12 22.72
C VAL A 157 1.48 1.69 23.99
N GLU A 158 2.82 1.69 23.98
CA GLU A 158 3.59 1.59 25.23
C GLU A 158 3.81 2.97 25.81
N ILE A 159 3.50 3.15 27.10
CA ILE A 159 3.86 4.33 27.90
C ILE A 159 4.86 3.88 28.94
N LYS A 160 6.11 4.33 28.83
CA LYS A 160 7.21 4.00 29.73
C LYS A 160 7.67 5.23 30.49
N VAL A 161 7.77 5.13 31.81
CA VAL A 161 8.43 6.13 32.66
C VAL A 161 9.93 5.90 32.56
N ILE A 162 10.64 6.80 31.88
CA ILE A 162 12.10 6.74 31.77
C ILE A 162 12.73 7.16 33.08
N ASP A 163 12.29 8.28 33.61
CA ASP A 163 12.78 8.79 34.86
C ASP A 163 11.75 9.67 35.59
N THR A 164 11.79 9.65 36.91
CA THR A 164 11.06 10.52 37.84
C THR A 164 11.68 10.44 39.23
N SER A 165 11.20 11.23 40.17
CA SER A 165 11.61 11.16 41.56
C SER A 165 11.11 9.88 42.25
N PRO A 166 11.89 9.30 43.18
CA PRO A 166 11.41 8.17 43.99
C PRO A 166 10.30 8.52 44.98
N LYS A 167 9.97 9.81 45.16
CA LYS A 167 8.99 10.27 46.15
C LYS A 167 7.55 10.25 45.68
N TRP A 168 7.33 10.09 44.38
CA TRP A 168 6.00 10.07 43.75
C TRP A 168 5.97 9.13 42.56
N GLN A 169 4.77 8.76 42.15
CA GLN A 169 4.52 7.82 41.04
C GLN A 169 3.49 8.38 40.09
N VAL A 170 3.56 7.98 38.84
CA VAL A 170 2.64 8.41 37.77
C VAL A 170 1.41 7.52 37.73
N VAL A 171 0.25 8.12 37.53
CA VAL A 171 -1.01 7.45 37.26
C VAL A 171 -1.51 7.85 35.88
N ILE A 172 -1.83 6.86 35.05
CA ILE A 172 -2.36 7.04 33.70
C ILE A 172 -3.88 6.93 33.75
N LYS A 173 -4.57 7.86 33.07
CA LYS A 173 -6.03 7.89 32.99
C LYS A 173 -6.47 8.24 31.55
N ASN A 174 -7.67 7.81 31.18
CA ASN A 174 -8.38 8.23 29.97
C ASN A 174 -7.56 8.18 28.65
N PRO A 175 -6.80 7.11 28.35
CA PRO A 175 -6.12 7.03 27.06
C PRO A 175 -7.16 7.10 25.94
N THR A 176 -7.01 8.08 25.06
CA THR A 176 -8.02 8.42 24.06
C THR A 176 -7.37 8.57 22.70
N LEU A 177 -7.94 7.89 21.71
CA LEU A 177 -7.60 8.02 20.30
C LEU A 177 -8.75 8.72 19.58
N ILE A 178 -8.43 9.75 18.80
CA ILE A 178 -9.35 10.33 17.81
C ILE A 178 -8.92 9.81 16.45
N THR A 179 -9.71 8.89 15.88
CA THR A 179 -9.42 8.28 14.58
C THR A 179 -9.64 9.26 13.44
N GLU A 180 -8.92 9.04 12.34
CA GLU A 180 -9.01 9.83 11.11
C GLU A 180 -9.06 8.91 9.90
N THR A 181 -10.12 9.05 9.06
CA THR A 181 -10.25 8.39 7.76
C THR A 181 -11.27 9.12 6.90
N SER A 182 -11.11 9.10 5.58
CA SER A 182 -12.15 9.56 4.66
C SER A 182 -13.13 8.45 4.28
N ALA A 183 -12.88 7.20 4.67
CA ALA A 183 -13.76 6.07 4.37
C ALA A 183 -15.13 6.22 5.03
N ASP A 184 -16.19 6.03 4.24
CA ASP A 184 -17.57 6.09 4.70
C ASP A 184 -18.18 4.70 4.87
N TYR A 185 -18.10 4.16 6.08
CA TYR A 185 -18.66 2.84 6.40
C TYR A 185 -20.18 2.75 6.20
N SER A 186 -20.92 3.87 6.16
CA SER A 186 -22.35 3.87 5.89
C SER A 186 -22.70 3.51 4.44
N ARG A 187 -21.72 3.58 3.53
CA ARG A 187 -21.89 3.19 2.12
C ARG A 187 -21.68 1.70 1.88
N LEU A 188 -21.14 0.98 2.85
CA LEU A 188 -20.84 -0.44 2.69
C LEU A 188 -22.10 -1.28 2.68
N GLU A 189 -22.22 -2.13 1.67
CA GLU A 189 -23.19 -3.21 1.69
C GLU A 189 -22.67 -4.36 2.55
N PRO A 190 -23.48 -4.90 3.46
CA PRO A 190 -23.08 -6.05 4.25
C PRO A 190 -22.72 -7.24 3.36
N LEU A 191 -21.53 -7.79 3.56
CA LEU A 191 -21.07 -8.98 2.84
C LEU A 191 -20.89 -10.12 3.84
N SER A 192 -21.49 -11.29 3.53
CA SER A 192 -21.30 -12.52 4.28
C SER A 192 -20.92 -13.66 3.33
N LEU A 193 -19.70 -14.16 3.49
CA LEU A 193 -19.18 -15.30 2.75
C LEU A 193 -19.34 -16.59 3.57
N GLU A 194 -19.65 -17.70 2.91
CA GLU A 194 -19.68 -19.02 3.53
C GLU A 194 -18.29 -19.44 4.02
N ASP A 195 -17.27 -19.14 3.24
CA ASP A 195 -15.87 -19.39 3.56
C ASP A 195 -15.35 -18.37 4.58
N LYS A 196 -15.14 -18.82 5.81
CA LYS A 196 -14.71 -17.95 6.91
C LYS A 196 -13.31 -17.38 6.75
N THR A 197 -12.43 -18.09 6.05
CA THR A 197 -11.07 -17.58 5.74
C THR A 197 -11.15 -16.43 4.75
N LEU A 198 -11.92 -16.59 3.66
CA LEU A 198 -12.14 -15.52 2.69
C LEU A 198 -12.87 -14.33 3.32
N GLN A 199 -13.86 -14.57 4.21
CA GLN A 199 -14.52 -13.51 4.94
C GLN A 199 -13.51 -12.69 5.73
N LYS A 200 -12.63 -13.35 6.50
CA LYS A 200 -11.63 -12.65 7.31
C LYS A 200 -10.61 -11.90 6.44
N ILE A 201 -10.20 -12.49 5.32
CA ILE A 201 -9.33 -11.80 4.34
C ILE A 201 -10.02 -10.55 3.78
N TYR A 202 -11.30 -10.65 3.44
CA TYR A 202 -12.08 -9.50 2.99
C TYR A 202 -12.15 -8.39 4.04
N ASP A 203 -12.48 -8.73 5.29
CA ASP A 203 -12.66 -7.77 6.38
C ASP A 203 -11.34 -7.04 6.70
N VAL A 204 -10.21 -7.77 6.75
CA VAL A 204 -8.88 -7.17 6.98
C VAL A 204 -8.45 -6.32 5.78
N GLY A 205 -8.72 -6.75 4.55
CA GLY A 205 -8.46 -5.95 3.35
C GLY A 205 -9.27 -4.66 3.32
N LEU A 206 -10.56 -4.73 3.68
CA LEU A 206 -11.43 -3.56 3.79
C LEU A 206 -10.93 -2.57 4.85
N LYS A 207 -10.48 -3.07 6.00
CA LYS A 207 -9.88 -2.25 7.07
C LYS A 207 -8.58 -1.59 6.59
N THR A 208 -7.73 -2.33 5.89
CA THR A 208 -6.49 -1.81 5.31
C THR A 208 -6.78 -0.66 4.35
N LEU A 209 -7.74 -0.82 3.44
CA LEU A 209 -8.16 0.24 2.52
C LEU A 209 -8.65 1.47 3.29
N ALA A 210 -9.56 1.28 4.26
CA ALA A 210 -10.15 2.38 5.02
C ALA A 210 -9.12 3.21 5.80
N ASP A 211 -8.11 2.56 6.39
CA ASP A 211 -7.07 3.24 7.15
C ASP A 211 -6.09 4.02 6.25
N CYS A 212 -5.94 3.60 4.99
CA CYS A 212 -5.16 4.31 3.98
C CYS A 212 -5.95 5.39 3.23
N MET A 213 -7.28 5.47 3.39
CA MET A 213 -8.12 6.52 2.83
C MET A 213 -8.05 7.77 3.72
N GLN A 214 -7.24 8.73 3.33
CA GLN A 214 -7.01 10.00 4.02
C GLN A 214 -7.38 11.18 3.11
N ASP A 215 -6.63 12.28 3.10
CA ASP A 215 -6.80 13.38 2.13
C ASP A 215 -6.57 12.91 0.68
N VAL A 216 -5.85 11.83 0.52
CA VAL A 216 -5.63 11.03 -0.69
C VAL A 216 -5.66 9.55 -0.31
N PHE A 217 -5.54 8.68 -1.28
CA PHE A 217 -5.16 7.30 -1.02
C PHE A 217 -3.67 7.28 -0.64
N GLU A 218 -3.37 7.16 0.66
CA GLU A 218 -2.00 6.98 1.14
C GLU A 218 -1.56 5.53 0.87
N ASP A 219 -0.27 5.34 0.57
CA ASP A 219 0.37 4.02 0.48
C ASP A 219 0.33 3.28 1.81
N GLY A 220 0.80 3.95 2.87
CA GLY A 220 0.73 3.48 4.26
C GLY A 220 0.64 4.65 5.25
N PRO A 221 -0.30 4.61 6.22
CA PRO A 221 -0.55 5.72 7.14
C PRO A 221 0.54 5.89 8.21
N LYS A 222 1.38 4.86 8.45
CA LYS A 222 2.61 4.97 9.22
C LYS A 222 3.70 5.60 8.39
N ARG A 223 3.92 5.08 7.19
CA ARG A 223 4.97 5.40 6.23
C ARG A 223 4.59 4.87 4.82
N ASP A 224 4.76 5.65 3.71
CA ASP A 224 5.34 6.99 3.66
C ASP A 224 4.33 8.14 3.81
N ARG A 225 3.01 7.86 3.90
CA ARG A 225 1.91 8.85 3.94
C ARG A 225 1.81 9.67 2.67
N ARG A 226 2.10 9.06 1.53
CA ARG A 226 2.15 9.68 0.21
C ARG A 226 1.13 9.05 -0.73
N LEU A 227 0.82 9.79 -1.76
CA LEU A 227 0.04 9.28 -2.88
C LEU A 227 1.01 8.65 -3.89
N TRP A 228 1.12 7.31 -3.87
CA TRP A 228 1.86 6.53 -4.86
C TRP A 228 0.93 6.03 -5.96
N LEU A 229 1.35 6.16 -7.23
CA LEU A 229 0.46 5.90 -8.38
C LEU A 229 0.17 4.41 -8.57
N GLY A 230 1.13 3.54 -8.29
CA GLY A 230 0.91 2.08 -8.33
C GLY A 230 -0.07 1.61 -7.27
N ASP A 231 0.02 2.18 -6.05
CA ASP A 231 -0.91 1.94 -4.96
C ASP A 231 -2.31 2.45 -5.29
N LEU A 232 -2.39 3.69 -5.79
CA LEU A 232 -3.66 4.32 -6.18
C LEU A 232 -4.49 3.43 -7.10
N ARG A 233 -3.87 2.82 -8.12
CA ARG A 233 -4.58 1.95 -9.05
C ARG A 233 -5.28 0.80 -8.31
N LEU A 234 -4.57 0.13 -7.43
CA LEU A 234 -5.10 -1.02 -6.68
C LEU A 234 -6.14 -0.60 -5.63
N GLN A 235 -5.89 0.51 -4.94
CA GLN A 235 -6.85 1.08 -3.98
C GLN A 235 -8.15 1.50 -4.68
N ALA A 236 -8.05 2.13 -5.85
CA ALA A 236 -9.22 2.55 -6.63
C ALA A 236 -10.09 1.36 -7.04
N LEU A 237 -9.48 0.25 -7.50
CA LEU A 237 -10.21 -0.98 -7.83
C LEU A 237 -10.97 -1.55 -6.61
N ALA A 238 -10.34 -1.58 -5.44
CA ALA A 238 -10.99 -2.00 -4.22
C ALA A 238 -12.08 -1.02 -3.75
N ASN A 239 -11.83 0.29 -3.91
CA ASN A 239 -12.77 1.35 -3.55
C ASN A 239 -14.07 1.31 -4.36
N TYR A 240 -14.02 1.12 -5.68
CA TYR A 240 -15.22 1.07 -6.54
C TYR A 240 -16.21 -0.03 -6.12
N SER A 241 -15.73 -1.11 -5.56
CA SER A 241 -16.56 -2.21 -5.10
C SER A 241 -16.99 -2.11 -3.63
N THR A 242 -16.56 -1.08 -2.89
CA THR A 242 -16.78 -0.92 -1.46
C THR A 242 -17.27 0.46 -1.06
N PHE A 243 -16.38 1.37 -0.70
CA PHE A 243 -16.72 2.73 -0.24
C PHE A 243 -17.22 3.63 -1.37
N ASP A 244 -16.83 3.33 -2.59
CA ASP A 244 -17.25 4.03 -3.82
C ASP A 244 -17.06 5.55 -3.75
N GLN A 245 -15.91 5.97 -3.23
CA GLN A 245 -15.53 7.38 -3.15
C GLN A 245 -14.83 7.82 -4.44
N CYS A 246 -15.61 8.12 -5.48
CA CYS A 246 -15.11 8.52 -6.78
C CYS A 246 -14.38 9.88 -6.77
N GLU A 247 -14.82 10.83 -5.94
CA GLU A 247 -14.18 12.14 -5.83
C GLU A 247 -12.74 12.04 -5.27
N LEU A 248 -12.48 11.09 -4.35
CA LEU A 248 -11.12 10.83 -3.86
C LEU A 248 -10.20 10.34 -4.99
N VAL A 249 -10.71 9.50 -5.90
CA VAL A 249 -9.95 9.05 -7.08
C VAL A 249 -9.68 10.21 -8.04
N LYS A 250 -10.70 11.07 -8.30
CA LYS A 250 -10.52 12.29 -9.10
C LYS A 250 -9.43 13.19 -8.53
N ARG A 251 -9.50 13.46 -7.21
CA ARG A 251 -8.46 14.23 -6.51
C ARG A 251 -7.07 13.70 -6.79
N CYS A 252 -6.88 12.40 -6.63
CA CYS A 252 -5.58 11.76 -6.82
C CYS A 252 -5.09 11.91 -8.28
N LEU A 253 -5.97 11.69 -9.27
CA LEU A 253 -5.63 11.87 -10.68
C LEU A 253 -5.34 13.33 -11.03
N TYR A 254 -6.10 14.29 -10.50
CA TYR A 254 -5.84 15.71 -10.70
C TYR A 254 -4.49 16.15 -10.10
N LEU A 255 -4.10 15.61 -8.93
CA LEU A 255 -2.80 15.91 -8.32
C LEU A 255 -1.64 15.45 -9.20
N PHE A 256 -1.72 14.25 -9.77
CA PHE A 256 -0.71 13.78 -10.72
C PHE A 256 -0.70 14.58 -12.03
N ALA A 257 -1.88 14.84 -12.59
CA ALA A 257 -2.02 15.56 -13.85
C ALA A 257 -1.55 17.02 -13.76
N GLY A 258 -1.79 17.66 -12.60
CA GLY A 258 -1.46 19.05 -12.34
C GLY A 258 0.03 19.31 -12.10
N MET A 259 0.85 18.25 -11.94
CA MET A 259 2.27 18.39 -11.58
C MET A 259 3.17 17.44 -12.41
N THR A 260 3.12 17.58 -13.74
CA THR A 260 3.98 16.79 -14.64
C THR A 260 5.37 17.40 -14.76
N ALA A 261 6.40 16.58 -14.93
CA ALA A 261 7.74 17.04 -15.24
C ALA A 261 7.83 17.66 -16.66
N GLU A 262 8.81 18.53 -16.91
CA GLU A 262 9.01 19.17 -18.24
C GLU A 262 9.24 18.14 -19.37
N ASN A 263 9.80 16.96 -19.04
CA ASN A 263 9.94 15.84 -19.97
C ASN A 263 8.63 15.04 -20.18
N ASN A 264 7.51 15.55 -19.67
CA ASN A 264 6.16 14.98 -19.69
C ASN A 264 5.96 13.71 -18.84
N LYS A 265 6.95 13.24 -18.10
CA LYS A 265 6.77 12.12 -17.17
C LYS A 265 5.92 12.55 -15.96
N ILE A 266 5.15 11.63 -15.41
CA ILE A 266 4.46 11.76 -14.12
C ILE A 266 5.36 11.17 -13.03
N SER A 267 5.51 11.89 -11.91
CA SER A 267 6.17 11.39 -10.71
C SER A 267 5.53 10.08 -10.23
N ALA A 268 6.32 9.19 -9.66
CA ALA A 268 5.81 7.96 -9.07
C ALA A 268 4.92 8.24 -7.84
N ASN A 269 5.19 9.33 -7.12
CA ASN A 269 4.41 9.74 -5.96
C ASN A 269 4.33 11.26 -5.80
N VAL A 270 3.36 11.69 -5.00
CA VAL A 270 3.07 13.09 -4.68
C VAL A 270 2.92 13.27 -3.18
N PHE A 271 3.57 14.29 -2.64
CA PHE A 271 3.31 14.81 -1.29
C PHE A 271 2.11 15.75 -1.34
N VAL A 272 1.21 15.66 -0.36
CA VAL A 272 0.04 16.56 -0.29
C VAL A 272 0.16 17.61 0.80
N LYS A 273 1.05 17.43 1.77
CA LYS A 273 1.27 18.35 2.90
C LYS A 273 2.72 18.79 2.97
N PRO A 274 3.01 20.08 3.31
CA PRO A 274 2.04 21.14 3.65
C PRO A 274 1.30 21.73 2.45
N LYS A 275 1.74 21.40 1.23
CA LYS A 275 1.12 21.71 -0.07
C LYS A 275 1.47 20.61 -1.07
N PRO A 276 0.69 20.43 -2.15
CA PRO A 276 1.03 19.47 -3.18
C PRO A 276 2.40 19.71 -3.80
N LEU A 277 3.23 18.66 -3.81
CA LEU A 277 4.55 18.66 -4.44
C LEU A 277 4.81 17.28 -5.05
N PRO A 278 5.29 17.20 -6.30
CA PRO A 278 5.71 15.94 -6.91
C PRO A 278 7.08 15.54 -6.36
N ASP A 279 7.32 14.23 -6.28
CA ASP A 279 8.64 13.67 -5.97
C ASP A 279 9.49 13.56 -7.26
N ASP A 280 10.79 13.44 -7.14
CA ASP A 280 11.71 13.25 -8.26
C ASP A 280 11.95 11.77 -8.63
N THR A 281 11.17 10.87 -8.04
CA THR A 281 11.16 9.44 -8.37
C THR A 281 10.24 9.15 -9.54
N PHE A 282 10.76 8.43 -10.55
CA PHE A 282 10.00 7.98 -11.71
C PHE A 282 10.10 6.47 -11.83
N LEU A 283 8.95 5.80 -11.99
CA LEU A 283 8.86 4.37 -12.22
C LEU A 283 8.05 4.13 -13.51
N TYR A 284 8.56 3.24 -14.34
CA TYR A 284 8.05 3.01 -15.69
C TYR A 284 6.54 2.71 -15.72
N GLU A 285 6.12 1.64 -15.06
CA GLU A 285 4.72 1.24 -15.06
C GLU A 285 3.82 2.17 -14.25
N TYR A 286 4.36 2.93 -13.29
CA TYR A 286 3.55 3.89 -12.53
C TYR A 286 2.98 4.97 -13.43
N SER A 287 3.77 5.49 -14.38
CA SER A 287 3.25 6.43 -15.38
C SER A 287 2.15 5.80 -16.27
N LEU A 288 2.30 4.53 -16.60
CA LEU A 288 1.26 3.77 -17.31
C LEU A 288 -0.01 3.61 -16.47
N PHE A 289 0.13 3.46 -15.15
CA PHE A 289 -1.02 3.29 -14.27
C PHE A 289 -1.85 4.56 -14.06
N PHE A 290 -1.34 5.73 -14.42
CA PHE A 290 -2.20 6.90 -14.57
C PHE A 290 -3.28 6.66 -15.63
N ILE A 291 -2.90 6.11 -16.77
CA ILE A 291 -3.82 5.74 -17.87
C ILE A 291 -4.79 4.65 -17.40
N SER A 292 -4.27 3.64 -16.76
CA SER A 292 -5.05 2.50 -16.24
C SER A 292 -6.08 2.96 -15.21
N THR A 293 -5.68 3.83 -14.28
CA THR A 293 -6.59 4.37 -13.25
C THR A 293 -7.68 5.23 -13.87
N LEU A 294 -7.36 6.06 -14.88
CA LEU A 294 -8.34 6.86 -15.61
C LEU A 294 -9.34 5.97 -16.38
N TYR A 295 -8.86 4.91 -17.00
CA TYR A 295 -9.69 3.92 -17.70
C TYR A 295 -10.62 3.19 -16.73
N ASP A 296 -10.08 2.69 -15.61
CA ASP A 296 -10.84 1.95 -14.61
C ASP A 296 -11.88 2.87 -13.91
N TYR A 297 -11.52 4.15 -13.68
CA TYR A 297 -12.46 5.16 -13.20
C TYR A 297 -13.66 5.30 -14.15
N ASN A 298 -13.39 5.50 -15.45
CA ASN A 298 -14.47 5.65 -16.43
C ASN A 298 -15.32 4.39 -16.60
N LYS A 299 -14.75 3.21 -16.37
CA LYS A 299 -15.53 1.96 -16.35
C LYS A 299 -16.47 1.88 -15.15
N ALA A 300 -16.03 2.29 -13.98
CA ALA A 300 -16.83 2.30 -12.77
C ALA A 300 -17.85 3.45 -12.76
N HIS A 301 -17.43 4.63 -13.18
CA HIS A 301 -18.19 5.88 -13.19
C HIS A 301 -18.01 6.59 -14.54
N PRO A 302 -18.86 6.29 -15.55
CA PRO A 302 -18.73 6.91 -16.88
C PRO A 302 -18.81 8.44 -16.81
N ASP A 303 -17.68 9.10 -17.10
CA ASP A 303 -17.52 10.56 -17.07
C ASP A 303 -16.64 11.02 -18.23
N LEU A 304 -17.28 11.21 -19.41
CA LEU A 304 -16.58 11.61 -20.63
C LEU A 304 -15.87 12.98 -20.48
N ALA A 305 -16.45 13.89 -19.69
CA ALA A 305 -15.87 15.22 -19.50
C ALA A 305 -14.54 15.13 -18.74
N PHE A 306 -14.51 14.35 -17.65
CA PHE A 306 -13.31 14.07 -16.88
C PHE A 306 -12.24 13.33 -17.70
N VAL A 307 -12.66 12.32 -18.48
CA VAL A 307 -11.73 11.62 -19.38
C VAL A 307 -11.13 12.58 -20.39
N LYS A 308 -11.93 13.40 -21.09
CA LYS A 308 -11.44 14.38 -22.07
C LYS A 308 -10.47 15.39 -21.48
N GLU A 309 -10.67 15.76 -20.23
CA GLU A 309 -9.80 16.72 -19.54
C GLU A 309 -8.42 16.12 -19.24
N LEU A 310 -8.35 14.87 -18.77
CA LEU A 310 -7.10 14.22 -18.40
C LEU A 310 -6.43 13.44 -19.55
N TYR A 311 -7.16 13.18 -20.64
CA TYR A 311 -6.66 12.44 -21.79
C TYR A 311 -5.34 13.02 -22.39
N PRO A 312 -5.15 14.35 -22.52
CA PRO A 312 -3.89 14.89 -23.01
C PRO A 312 -2.67 14.50 -22.18
N ILE A 313 -2.84 14.37 -20.85
CA ILE A 313 -1.78 13.91 -19.96
C ILE A 313 -1.55 12.41 -20.13
N ALA A 314 -2.61 11.61 -20.21
CA ALA A 314 -2.55 10.18 -20.50
C ALA A 314 -1.84 9.88 -21.84
N LYS A 315 -2.15 10.66 -22.89
CA LYS A 315 -1.50 10.58 -24.22
C LYS A 315 -0.01 10.83 -24.13
N LYS A 316 0.42 11.85 -23.39
CA LYS A 316 1.84 12.13 -23.16
C LYS A 316 2.57 10.97 -22.47
N GLN A 317 1.93 10.32 -21.48
CA GLN A 317 2.54 9.15 -20.81
C GLN A 317 2.73 8.00 -21.81
N MET A 318 1.71 7.72 -22.63
CA MET A 318 1.81 6.67 -23.65
C MET A 318 2.89 7.01 -24.69
N ASP A 319 2.97 8.25 -25.15
CA ASP A 319 3.98 8.69 -26.13
C ASP A 319 5.41 8.59 -25.57
N VAL A 320 5.62 8.91 -24.30
CA VAL A 320 6.91 8.73 -23.61
C VAL A 320 7.26 7.24 -23.52
N THR A 321 6.30 6.42 -23.12
CA THR A 321 6.49 4.96 -22.99
C THR A 321 6.85 4.31 -24.32
N LEU A 322 6.16 4.63 -25.41
CA LEU A 322 6.41 4.03 -26.72
C LEU A 322 7.79 4.35 -27.30
N LYS A 323 8.46 5.41 -26.83
CA LYS A 323 9.87 5.70 -27.20
C LYS A 323 10.87 4.68 -26.66
N MET A 324 10.47 3.88 -25.67
CA MET A 324 11.30 2.81 -25.12
C MET A 324 11.21 1.51 -25.91
N PHE A 325 10.64 1.56 -27.11
CA PHE A 325 10.54 0.41 -28.00
C PHE A 325 11.23 0.68 -29.33
N THR A 326 11.87 -0.35 -29.89
CA THR A 326 12.37 -0.31 -31.28
C THR A 326 11.21 -0.32 -32.26
N GLU A 327 11.49 -0.01 -33.54
CA GLU A 327 10.51 -0.14 -34.62
C GLU A 327 9.96 -1.58 -34.78
N GLU A 328 10.72 -2.59 -34.35
CA GLU A 328 10.30 -3.98 -34.35
C GLU A 328 9.43 -4.34 -33.15
N GLY A 329 9.35 -3.49 -32.14
CA GLY A 329 8.58 -3.69 -30.90
C GLY A 329 9.37 -4.29 -29.75
N LYS A 330 10.73 -4.27 -29.79
CA LYS A 330 11.57 -4.71 -28.68
C LYS A 330 11.61 -3.63 -27.60
N PHE A 331 11.36 -4.00 -26.33
CA PHE A 331 11.55 -3.13 -25.18
C PHE A 331 13.03 -2.84 -24.91
N ILE A 332 13.36 -1.58 -24.63
CA ILE A 332 14.69 -1.11 -24.26
C ILE A 332 14.59 -0.49 -22.87
N PRO A 333 15.07 -1.20 -21.82
CA PRO A 333 15.02 -0.67 -20.46
C PRO A 333 15.90 0.58 -20.31
N ASP A 334 15.47 1.48 -19.42
CA ASP A 334 16.16 2.72 -19.06
C ASP A 334 16.40 2.71 -17.54
N GLU A 335 17.66 2.85 -17.12
CA GLU A 335 18.03 2.84 -15.70
C GLU A 335 17.47 4.04 -14.94
N ASP A 336 17.23 5.16 -15.62
CA ASP A 336 16.62 6.37 -15.05
C ASP A 336 15.08 6.31 -15.05
N TYR A 337 14.52 5.23 -15.60
CA TYR A 337 13.09 4.99 -15.66
C TYR A 337 12.79 3.49 -15.49
N PRO A 338 13.17 2.93 -14.33
CA PRO A 338 13.16 1.49 -14.11
C PRO A 338 11.75 0.92 -13.99
N VAL A 339 11.60 -0.32 -14.43
CA VAL A 339 10.42 -1.15 -14.17
C VAL A 339 10.48 -1.65 -12.72
N PHE A 340 9.43 -1.41 -11.94
CA PHE A 340 9.37 -1.78 -10.52
C PHE A 340 8.89 -3.21 -10.29
N VAL A 341 7.68 -3.54 -10.69
CA VAL A 341 7.01 -4.86 -10.57
C VAL A 341 6.96 -5.43 -9.15
N ASP A 342 8.08 -5.41 -8.43
CA ASP A 342 8.23 -5.93 -7.06
C ASP A 342 9.50 -5.36 -6.42
N TRP A 343 9.57 -5.34 -5.08
CA TRP A 343 10.77 -4.95 -4.33
C TRP A 343 11.97 -5.86 -4.59
N SER A 344 11.73 -7.09 -5.03
CA SER A 344 12.81 -8.01 -5.38
C SER A 344 13.56 -7.57 -6.64
N ASN A 345 14.89 -7.63 -6.57
CA ASN A 345 15.78 -7.46 -7.71
C ASN A 345 16.37 -8.80 -8.18
N ALA A 346 15.81 -9.92 -7.73
CA ALA A 346 16.34 -11.26 -8.03
C ALA A 346 15.94 -11.81 -9.40
N PHE A 347 15.20 -11.02 -10.22
CA PHE A 347 14.77 -11.44 -11.55
C PHE A 347 14.74 -10.26 -12.52
N ASN A 348 14.88 -10.58 -13.83
CA ASN A 348 14.79 -9.58 -14.89
C ASN A 348 13.33 -9.17 -15.14
N LYS A 349 13.07 -7.87 -15.26
CA LYS A 349 11.74 -7.26 -15.34
C LYS A 349 11.33 -6.79 -16.74
N ASP A 350 12.20 -6.93 -17.74
CA ASP A 350 12.00 -6.36 -19.09
C ASP A 350 10.75 -6.90 -19.78
N THR A 351 10.54 -8.22 -19.73
CA THR A 351 9.37 -8.85 -20.33
C THR A 351 8.08 -8.53 -19.57
N ALA A 352 8.15 -8.31 -18.26
CA ALA A 352 7.01 -7.81 -17.49
C ALA A 352 6.66 -6.37 -17.90
N GLY A 353 7.63 -5.45 -17.98
CA GLY A 353 7.40 -4.07 -18.43
C GLY A 353 6.88 -4.00 -19.87
N HIS A 354 7.37 -4.86 -20.77
CA HIS A 354 6.81 -5.00 -22.11
C HIS A 354 5.32 -5.38 -22.07
N ALA A 355 4.96 -6.35 -21.24
CA ALA A 355 3.59 -6.83 -21.09
C ALA A 355 2.66 -5.80 -20.45
N GLU A 356 3.14 -5.08 -19.42
CA GLU A 356 2.41 -3.98 -18.80
C GLU A 356 2.08 -2.89 -19.82
N THR A 357 3.02 -2.60 -20.74
CA THR A 357 2.74 -1.67 -21.84
C THR A 357 1.62 -2.18 -22.75
N ILE A 358 1.63 -3.43 -23.15
CA ILE A 358 0.54 -4.01 -23.97
C ILE A 358 -0.79 -3.92 -23.22
N TYR A 359 -0.79 -4.26 -21.91
CA TYR A 359 -1.98 -4.19 -21.06
C TYR A 359 -2.57 -2.78 -21.06
N VAL A 360 -1.77 -1.77 -20.75
CA VAL A 360 -2.23 -0.38 -20.64
C VAL A 360 -2.51 0.22 -22.01
N LEU A 361 -1.78 -0.16 -23.06
CA LEU A 361 -2.01 0.32 -24.43
C LEU A 361 -3.39 -0.08 -24.95
N LYS A 362 -3.89 -1.26 -24.60
CA LYS A 362 -5.28 -1.67 -24.91
C LYS A 362 -6.31 -0.76 -24.22
N GLN A 363 -6.07 -0.42 -22.97
CA GLN A 363 -6.93 0.51 -22.21
C GLN A 363 -6.86 1.91 -22.81
N PHE A 364 -5.66 2.37 -23.15
CA PHE A 364 -5.45 3.67 -23.79
C PHE A 364 -6.15 3.80 -25.15
N ILE A 365 -6.09 2.77 -26.00
CA ILE A 365 -6.82 2.74 -27.27
C ILE A 365 -8.33 2.87 -27.02
N SER A 366 -8.85 2.22 -25.99
CA SER A 366 -10.27 2.35 -25.62
C SER A 366 -10.62 3.79 -25.23
N LEU A 367 -9.75 4.46 -24.44
CA LEU A 367 -9.91 5.88 -24.11
C LEU A 367 -9.78 6.77 -25.36
N SER A 368 -8.83 6.48 -26.28
CA SER A 368 -8.64 7.23 -27.53
C SER A 368 -9.90 7.21 -28.40
N HIS A 369 -10.53 6.05 -28.52
CA HIS A 369 -11.80 5.93 -29.23
C HIS A 369 -12.94 6.68 -28.50
N LEU A 370 -12.97 6.62 -27.18
CA LEU A 370 -13.99 7.31 -26.38
C LEU A 370 -13.95 8.83 -26.56
N VAL A 371 -12.74 9.41 -26.67
CA VAL A 371 -12.55 10.86 -26.87
C VAL A 371 -12.49 11.27 -28.34
N GLU A 372 -12.58 10.31 -29.27
CA GLU A 372 -12.51 10.50 -30.72
C GLU A 372 -11.15 11.06 -31.18
N ASP A 373 -10.03 10.52 -30.61
CA ASP A 373 -8.66 10.91 -31.02
C ASP A 373 -8.35 10.37 -32.43
N GLU A 374 -8.03 11.27 -33.35
CA GLU A 374 -7.66 10.95 -34.74
C GLU A 374 -6.40 10.04 -34.82
N ASP A 375 -5.52 10.13 -33.83
CA ASP A 375 -4.28 9.35 -33.75
C ASP A 375 -4.46 7.92 -33.21
N ALA A 376 -5.67 7.50 -32.84
CA ALA A 376 -5.96 6.17 -32.27
C ALA A 376 -5.39 5.02 -33.12
N HIS A 377 -5.29 5.21 -34.46
CA HIS A 377 -4.73 4.23 -35.39
C HIS A 377 -3.21 4.01 -35.18
N ILE A 378 -2.46 5.03 -34.69
CA ILE A 378 -1.01 4.95 -34.40
C ILE A 378 -0.80 3.98 -33.23
N TYR A 379 -1.61 4.11 -32.18
CA TYR A 379 -1.56 3.26 -30.99
C TYR A 379 -1.99 1.82 -31.28
N THR A 380 -2.98 1.65 -32.16
CA THR A 380 -3.39 0.31 -32.64
C THR A 380 -2.25 -0.37 -33.41
N LYS A 381 -1.51 0.39 -34.24
CA LYS A 381 -0.33 -0.14 -34.92
C LYS A 381 0.76 -0.53 -33.94
N ALA A 382 1.05 0.32 -32.94
CA ALA A 382 2.02 0.02 -31.89
C ALA A 382 1.63 -1.25 -31.11
N LEU A 383 0.36 -1.40 -30.72
CA LEU A 383 -0.15 -2.60 -30.05
C LEU A 383 0.13 -3.88 -30.85
N ASN A 384 -0.12 -3.82 -32.16
CA ASN A 384 0.16 -4.98 -33.04
C ASN A 384 1.66 -5.30 -33.10
N GLN A 385 2.53 -4.28 -33.17
CA GLN A 385 3.98 -4.45 -33.20
C GLN A 385 4.49 -5.08 -31.90
N LEU A 386 4.10 -4.53 -30.74
CA LEU A 386 4.52 -5.03 -29.43
C LEU A 386 4.00 -6.48 -29.21
N SER A 387 2.74 -6.72 -29.55
CA SER A 387 2.13 -8.07 -29.38
C SER A 387 2.78 -9.11 -30.30
N ASN A 388 3.11 -8.75 -31.53
CA ASN A 388 3.80 -9.65 -32.46
C ASN A 388 5.21 -9.97 -31.98
N TYR A 389 5.96 -8.93 -31.55
CA TYR A 389 7.29 -9.13 -30.98
C TYR A 389 7.25 -10.09 -29.78
N ALA A 390 6.29 -9.92 -28.87
CA ALA A 390 6.15 -10.82 -27.72
C ALA A 390 5.88 -12.27 -28.15
N LYS A 391 5.01 -12.49 -29.15
CA LYS A 391 4.67 -13.83 -29.66
C LYS A 391 5.81 -14.50 -30.40
N GLU A 392 6.60 -13.76 -31.17
CA GLU A 392 7.64 -14.26 -32.05
C GLU A 392 8.99 -14.42 -31.36
N HIS A 393 9.33 -13.51 -30.43
CA HIS A 393 10.68 -13.41 -29.86
C HIS A 393 10.73 -13.71 -28.34
N LEU A 394 9.62 -13.51 -27.59
CA LEU A 394 9.62 -13.75 -26.15
C LEU A 394 8.91 -15.04 -25.75
N PHE A 395 8.10 -15.65 -26.63
CA PHE A 395 7.36 -16.87 -26.30
C PHE A 395 8.12 -18.14 -26.70
N ASN A 396 8.45 -18.97 -25.71
CA ASN A 396 9.02 -20.28 -25.93
C ASN A 396 7.91 -21.32 -26.14
N LYS A 397 7.75 -21.79 -27.39
CA LYS A 397 6.69 -22.73 -27.78
C LYS A 397 6.84 -24.13 -27.19
N GLU A 398 8.05 -24.56 -26.83
CA GLU A 398 8.30 -25.86 -26.21
C GLU A 398 7.90 -25.88 -24.76
N LYS A 399 8.26 -24.81 -24.01
CA LYS A 399 7.93 -24.66 -22.60
C LYS A 399 6.56 -24.05 -22.34
N TYR A 400 5.95 -23.41 -23.36
CA TYR A 400 4.76 -22.59 -23.19
C TYR A 400 4.94 -21.55 -22.06
N LEU A 401 6.06 -20.84 -22.07
CA LEU A 401 6.39 -19.77 -21.15
C LEU A 401 7.06 -18.62 -21.92
N PHE A 402 6.89 -17.40 -21.41
CA PHE A 402 7.62 -16.24 -21.89
C PHE A 402 9.00 -16.16 -21.26
N VAL A 403 10.00 -15.84 -22.09
CA VAL A 403 11.39 -15.67 -21.67
C VAL A 403 11.70 -14.19 -21.44
N THR A 404 12.59 -13.91 -20.52
CA THR A 404 13.17 -12.59 -20.29
C THR A 404 14.70 -12.70 -20.25
N GLY A 405 15.42 -11.61 -20.54
CA GLY A 405 16.87 -11.62 -20.57
C GLY A 405 17.45 -12.76 -21.42
N GLU A 406 18.53 -13.39 -20.92
CA GLU A 406 19.21 -14.52 -21.56
C GLU A 406 18.66 -15.88 -21.07
N ASN A 407 17.43 -16.25 -21.50
CA ASN A 407 16.75 -17.50 -21.12
C ASN A 407 16.27 -17.61 -19.67
N GLU A 408 15.98 -16.51 -19.02
CA GLU A 408 15.30 -16.52 -17.73
C GLU A 408 13.79 -16.71 -17.89
N TYR A 409 13.18 -17.49 -16.99
CA TYR A 409 11.74 -17.64 -16.86
C TYR A 409 11.35 -17.28 -15.44
N ASN A 410 10.54 -16.23 -15.29
CA ASN A 410 10.05 -15.80 -14.00
C ASN A 410 8.52 -15.61 -14.00
N ILE A 411 7.95 -15.56 -12.81
CA ILE A 411 6.50 -15.47 -12.60
C ILE A 411 5.94 -14.15 -13.15
N ALA A 412 6.62 -13.03 -12.91
CA ALA A 412 6.14 -11.71 -13.30
C ALA A 412 5.91 -11.61 -14.82
N SER A 413 6.85 -12.13 -15.62
CA SER A 413 6.72 -12.14 -17.08
C SER A 413 5.49 -12.93 -17.54
N GLN A 414 5.23 -14.10 -16.94
CA GLN A 414 4.07 -14.92 -17.31
C GLN A 414 2.77 -14.23 -16.95
N VAL A 415 2.68 -13.74 -15.72
CA VAL A 415 1.52 -13.07 -15.15
C VAL A 415 1.11 -11.86 -16.01
N TRP A 416 2.03 -10.95 -16.28
CA TRP A 416 1.71 -9.75 -17.05
C TRP A 416 1.39 -10.05 -18.52
N MET A 417 2.02 -11.05 -19.16
CA MET A 417 1.66 -11.48 -20.51
C MET A 417 0.25 -12.08 -20.57
N VAL A 418 -0.17 -12.81 -19.53
CA VAL A 418 -1.55 -13.34 -19.42
C VAL A 418 -2.54 -12.20 -19.19
N LEU A 419 -2.29 -11.31 -18.24
CA LEU A 419 -3.15 -10.14 -17.96
C LEU A 419 -3.28 -9.21 -19.19
N ALA A 420 -2.21 -9.09 -19.97
CA ALA A 420 -2.22 -8.34 -21.21
C ALA A 420 -2.96 -9.06 -22.35
N HIS A 421 -3.43 -10.29 -22.15
CA HIS A 421 -4.03 -11.15 -23.19
C HIS A 421 -3.23 -11.12 -24.50
N VAL A 422 -1.91 -11.36 -24.37
CA VAL A 422 -1.03 -11.45 -25.54
C VAL A 422 -1.35 -12.68 -26.37
N MET A 423 -1.72 -13.77 -25.71
CA MET A 423 -2.20 -15.00 -26.33
C MET A 423 -3.72 -15.15 -26.17
N ASP A 424 -4.30 -16.16 -26.82
CA ASP A 424 -5.69 -16.54 -26.60
C ASP A 424 -5.90 -17.23 -25.24
N ASP A 425 -7.15 -17.35 -24.81
CA ASP A 425 -7.51 -17.86 -23.48
C ASP A 425 -7.03 -19.30 -23.23
N GLU A 426 -7.05 -20.18 -24.27
CA GLU A 426 -6.56 -21.55 -24.15
C GLU A 426 -5.05 -21.57 -23.89
N THR A 427 -4.31 -20.75 -24.64
CA THR A 427 -2.86 -20.61 -24.48
C THR A 427 -2.52 -19.97 -23.16
N ASN A 428 -3.24 -18.92 -22.73
CA ASN A 428 -3.07 -18.28 -21.44
C ASN A 428 -3.26 -19.26 -20.28
N LYS A 429 -4.30 -20.09 -20.34
CA LYS A 429 -4.52 -21.17 -19.37
C LYS A 429 -3.35 -22.15 -19.32
N LYS A 430 -2.80 -22.51 -20.48
CA LYS A 430 -1.64 -23.41 -20.56
C LYS A 430 -0.38 -22.76 -19.99
N ILE A 431 -0.16 -21.48 -20.27
CA ILE A 431 0.94 -20.69 -19.68
C ILE A 431 0.86 -20.71 -18.15
N MET A 432 -0.32 -20.41 -17.59
CA MET A 432 -0.46 -20.38 -16.12
C MET A 432 -0.35 -21.76 -15.48
N ASN A 433 -0.84 -22.83 -16.12
CA ASN A 433 -0.59 -24.20 -15.66
C ASN A 433 0.91 -24.53 -15.63
N ASN A 434 1.65 -24.20 -16.70
CA ASN A 434 3.10 -24.41 -16.75
C ASN A 434 3.86 -23.52 -15.76
N THR A 435 3.35 -22.31 -15.51
CA THR A 435 3.87 -21.41 -14.45
C THR A 435 3.76 -22.08 -13.07
N ILE A 436 2.60 -22.66 -12.76
CA ILE A 436 2.41 -23.40 -11.50
C ILE A 436 3.36 -24.61 -11.45
N GLU A 437 3.44 -25.40 -12.52
CA GLU A 437 4.25 -26.63 -12.54
C GLU A 437 5.75 -26.35 -12.41
N GLN A 438 6.27 -25.30 -13.07
CA GLN A 438 7.71 -25.05 -13.19
C GLN A 438 8.24 -23.98 -12.27
N LEU A 439 7.41 -23.01 -11.86
CA LEU A 439 7.85 -21.82 -11.10
C LEU A 439 7.26 -21.74 -9.69
N PHE A 440 6.34 -22.63 -9.29
CA PHE A 440 5.91 -22.72 -7.89
C PHE A 440 6.73 -23.78 -7.14
N PRO A 441 6.93 -23.63 -5.80
CA PRO A 441 6.43 -22.52 -4.97
C PRO A 441 7.02 -21.19 -5.39
N ILE A 442 6.22 -20.11 -5.23
CA ILE A 442 6.61 -18.75 -5.57
C ILE A 442 7.84 -18.36 -4.78
N LYS A 443 8.89 -17.91 -5.46
CA LYS A 443 10.14 -17.42 -4.86
C LYS A 443 10.50 -16.06 -5.42
N ASN A 444 11.24 -15.29 -4.63
CA ASN A 444 11.73 -13.97 -5.02
C ASN A 444 10.62 -12.94 -5.32
N ILE A 445 9.41 -13.17 -4.83
CA ILE A 445 8.31 -12.20 -4.83
C ILE A 445 7.97 -11.92 -3.37
N ALA A 446 8.07 -10.66 -2.97
CA ALA A 446 7.98 -10.26 -1.57
C ALA A 446 6.86 -9.25 -1.29
N THR A 447 6.08 -8.86 -2.32
CA THR A 447 5.04 -7.86 -2.14
C THR A 447 3.64 -8.41 -2.40
N PRO A 448 2.65 -8.05 -1.56
CA PRO A 448 1.24 -8.27 -1.86
C PRO A 448 0.80 -7.64 -3.18
N TYR A 449 1.49 -6.56 -3.60
CA TYR A 449 1.31 -5.93 -4.90
C TYR A 449 1.48 -6.93 -6.06
N MET A 450 2.59 -7.66 -6.11
CA MET A 450 2.79 -8.65 -7.17
C MET A 450 1.90 -9.89 -6.97
N TYR A 451 1.65 -10.31 -5.73
CA TYR A 451 0.72 -11.41 -5.44
C TYR A 451 -0.71 -11.12 -5.92
N HIS A 452 -1.16 -9.84 -5.86
CA HIS A 452 -2.43 -9.45 -6.49
C HIS A 452 -2.47 -9.84 -7.96
N HIS A 453 -1.45 -9.45 -8.73
CA HIS A 453 -1.41 -9.71 -10.17
C HIS A 453 -1.29 -11.21 -10.48
N ILE A 454 -0.57 -11.98 -9.63
CA ILE A 454 -0.51 -13.45 -9.77
C ILE A 454 -1.91 -14.06 -9.59
N VAL A 455 -2.63 -13.68 -8.55
CA VAL A 455 -3.98 -14.19 -8.29
C VAL A 455 -4.95 -13.76 -9.39
N GLU A 456 -4.87 -12.51 -9.85
CA GLU A 456 -5.70 -12.00 -10.95
C GLU A 456 -5.44 -12.79 -12.25
N ALA A 457 -4.17 -13.03 -12.60
CA ALA A 457 -3.80 -13.81 -13.78
C ALA A 457 -4.29 -15.27 -13.71
N LEU A 458 -4.32 -15.87 -12.52
CA LEU A 458 -4.90 -17.19 -12.33
C LEU A 458 -6.41 -17.19 -12.61
N PHE A 459 -7.15 -16.19 -12.12
CA PHE A 459 -8.57 -16.04 -12.42
C PHE A 459 -8.82 -15.81 -13.92
N GLU A 460 -8.08 -14.89 -14.55
CA GLU A 460 -8.20 -14.60 -16.00
C GLU A 460 -7.84 -15.85 -16.86
N ALA A 461 -7.01 -16.73 -16.34
CA ALA A 461 -6.70 -18.03 -16.97
C ALA A 461 -7.71 -19.15 -16.63
N HIS A 462 -8.83 -18.85 -15.95
CA HIS A 462 -9.83 -19.82 -15.49
C HIS A 462 -9.25 -20.93 -14.60
N LEU A 463 -8.34 -20.55 -13.68
CA LEU A 463 -7.74 -21.40 -12.64
C LEU A 463 -8.21 -20.92 -11.26
N ASP A 464 -9.54 -20.84 -11.09
CA ASP A 464 -10.19 -20.24 -9.92
C ASP A 464 -9.81 -20.92 -8.61
N LYS A 465 -9.65 -22.24 -8.63
CA LYS A 465 -9.28 -23.02 -7.44
C LYS A 465 -7.88 -22.67 -6.96
N GLU A 466 -6.95 -22.55 -7.89
CA GLU A 466 -5.55 -22.21 -7.65
C GLU A 466 -5.43 -20.76 -7.17
N ALA A 467 -6.20 -19.85 -7.77
CA ALA A 467 -6.29 -18.45 -7.36
C ALA A 467 -6.78 -18.30 -5.91
N ILE A 468 -7.90 -18.94 -5.57
CA ILE A 468 -8.47 -18.93 -4.22
C ILE A 468 -7.51 -19.57 -3.21
N ALA A 469 -6.89 -20.70 -3.57
CA ALA A 469 -5.93 -21.38 -2.71
C ALA A 469 -4.70 -20.50 -2.41
N LEU A 470 -4.18 -19.81 -3.44
CA LEU A 470 -3.05 -18.88 -3.28
C LEU A 470 -3.44 -17.68 -2.41
N MET A 471 -4.61 -17.08 -2.65
CA MET A 471 -5.12 -15.97 -1.84
C MET A 471 -5.21 -16.35 -0.36
N LYS A 472 -5.81 -17.50 -0.05
CA LYS A 472 -5.91 -18.01 1.33
C LYS A 472 -4.54 -18.29 1.94
N LYS A 473 -3.62 -18.87 1.17
CA LYS A 473 -2.28 -19.20 1.64
C LYS A 473 -1.49 -17.92 1.95
N TYR A 474 -1.57 -16.89 1.13
CA TYR A 474 -0.74 -15.68 1.27
C TYR A 474 -1.32 -14.70 2.29
N TRP A 475 -2.52 -14.15 2.02
CA TRP A 475 -3.16 -13.19 2.93
C TRP A 475 -3.66 -13.85 4.22
N GLY A 476 -4.15 -15.08 4.14
CA GLY A 476 -4.51 -15.86 5.33
C GLY A 476 -3.33 -16.08 6.26
N LYS A 477 -2.11 -16.25 5.72
CA LYS A 477 -0.89 -16.40 6.55
C LYS A 477 -0.56 -15.12 7.32
N MET A 478 -0.72 -13.92 6.74
CA MET A 478 -0.57 -12.67 7.50
C MET A 478 -1.56 -12.59 8.67
N ILE A 479 -2.81 -13.02 8.45
CA ILE A 479 -3.84 -13.06 9.52
C ILE A 479 -3.47 -14.06 10.63
N GLU A 480 -2.98 -15.24 10.27
CA GLU A 480 -2.48 -16.23 11.24
C GLU A 480 -1.33 -15.68 12.10
N LEU A 481 -0.51 -14.81 11.54
CA LEU A 481 0.59 -14.13 12.22
C LEU A 481 0.16 -12.87 13.00
N GLY A 482 -1.15 -12.59 13.08
CA GLY A 482 -1.71 -11.51 13.89
C GLY A 482 -2.07 -10.23 13.15
N ALA A 483 -2.12 -10.21 11.83
CA ALA A 483 -2.44 -9.01 11.06
C ALA A 483 -3.89 -8.54 11.27
N ASP A 484 -4.06 -7.29 11.70
CA ASP A 484 -5.34 -6.56 11.70
C ASP A 484 -5.53 -5.75 10.40
N THR A 485 -4.43 -5.43 9.75
CA THR A 485 -4.33 -4.81 8.43
C THR A 485 -3.24 -5.52 7.63
N PHE A 486 -3.30 -5.46 6.31
CA PHE A 486 -2.30 -6.13 5.46
C PHE A 486 -1.05 -5.28 5.25
N TRP A 487 0.08 -5.96 5.08
CA TRP A 487 1.43 -5.43 5.18
C TRP A 487 1.98 -4.98 3.82
N GLU A 488 2.97 -4.11 3.84
CA GLU A 488 3.69 -3.63 2.66
C GLU A 488 4.49 -4.73 1.96
N ALA A 489 5.21 -5.52 2.73
CA ALA A 489 6.04 -6.62 2.26
C ALA A 489 5.81 -7.85 3.12
N PHE A 490 5.73 -9.00 2.47
CA PHE A 490 5.60 -10.29 3.13
C PHE A 490 6.17 -11.40 2.26
N ASP A 491 7.16 -12.11 2.79
CA ASP A 491 7.71 -13.30 2.20
C ASP A 491 7.33 -14.51 3.07
N PRO A 492 6.46 -15.41 2.60
CA PRO A 492 6.00 -16.55 3.40
C PRO A 492 7.11 -17.50 3.86
N ASP A 493 8.24 -17.53 3.14
CA ASP A 493 9.41 -18.35 3.48
C ASP A 493 10.34 -17.66 4.48
N ARG A 494 10.22 -16.33 4.63
CA ARG A 494 11.01 -15.47 5.53
C ARG A 494 10.10 -14.44 6.18
N VAL A 495 9.28 -14.86 7.14
CA VAL A 495 8.19 -14.05 7.72
C VAL A 495 8.65 -12.71 8.29
N SER A 496 9.88 -12.60 8.77
CA SER A 496 10.50 -11.36 9.26
C SER A 496 11.16 -10.52 8.15
N TYR A 497 10.88 -10.81 6.88
CA TYR A 497 11.46 -10.07 5.77
C TYR A 497 11.13 -8.58 5.83
N SER A 498 12.15 -7.75 5.62
CA SER A 498 12.02 -6.30 5.48
C SER A 498 12.90 -5.81 4.33
N PRO A 499 12.37 -5.09 3.34
CA PRO A 499 13.19 -4.45 2.32
C PRO A 499 14.06 -3.33 2.88
N TYR A 500 13.83 -2.91 4.14
CA TYR A 500 14.47 -1.80 4.82
C TYR A 500 15.51 -2.22 5.88
N GLY A 501 15.80 -3.51 5.97
CA GLY A 501 16.80 -4.07 6.90
C GLY A 501 16.28 -4.39 8.30
N SER A 502 15.08 -3.92 8.69
CA SER A 502 14.49 -4.26 9.99
C SER A 502 12.96 -4.15 9.97
N PRO A 503 12.24 -5.09 10.60
CA PRO A 503 10.77 -5.03 10.73
C PRO A 503 10.24 -3.80 11.46
N ILE A 504 11.02 -3.15 12.33
CA ILE A 504 10.56 -2.00 13.14
C ILE A 504 10.11 -0.80 12.28
N VAL A 505 10.62 -0.68 11.05
CA VAL A 505 10.24 0.38 10.10
C VAL A 505 9.31 -0.11 9.00
N ASN A 506 8.91 -1.39 9.00
CA ASN A 506 7.90 -1.88 8.07
C ASN A 506 6.58 -1.15 8.29
N SER A 507 5.81 -1.00 7.22
CA SER A 507 4.41 -0.62 7.30
C SER A 507 3.57 -1.90 7.37
N TYR A 508 2.87 -2.09 8.49
CA TYR A 508 1.95 -3.21 8.69
C TYR A 508 0.50 -2.86 8.34
N CYS A 509 0.29 -1.65 7.82
CA CYS A 509 -0.93 -1.23 7.14
C CYS A 509 -0.51 -0.58 5.83
N HIS A 510 -0.69 -1.26 4.70
CA HIS A 510 -0.27 -0.77 3.39
C HIS A 510 -1.31 -1.05 2.31
N ALA A 511 -1.62 -0.01 1.56
CA ALA A 511 -2.79 0.03 0.69
C ALA A 511 -2.77 -0.99 -0.45
N TRP A 512 -1.64 -1.21 -1.10
CA TRP A 512 -1.57 -2.17 -2.20
C TRP A 512 -1.89 -3.61 -1.81
N SER A 513 -1.97 -3.87 -0.51
CA SER A 513 -2.32 -5.19 0.06
C SER A 513 -3.82 -5.40 0.24
N CYS A 514 -4.66 -4.37 0.07
CA CYS A 514 -6.10 -4.43 0.30
C CYS A 514 -6.87 -5.20 -0.80
N THR A 515 -6.23 -5.56 -1.86
CA THR A 515 -6.82 -6.02 -3.12
C THR A 515 -7.61 -7.34 -3.09
N PRO A 516 -7.47 -8.23 -2.10
CA PRO A 516 -8.43 -9.34 -1.96
C PRO A 516 -9.89 -8.88 -1.94
N VAL A 517 -10.16 -7.66 -1.47
CA VAL A 517 -11.50 -7.06 -1.51
C VAL A 517 -12.03 -6.99 -2.95
N TYR A 518 -11.23 -6.45 -3.87
CA TYR A 518 -11.56 -6.39 -5.29
C TYR A 518 -11.64 -7.77 -5.93
N LEU A 519 -10.65 -8.63 -5.68
CA LEU A 519 -10.58 -9.98 -6.28
C LEU A 519 -11.78 -10.84 -5.88
N ILE A 520 -12.19 -10.80 -4.61
CA ILE A 520 -13.37 -11.51 -4.11
C ILE A 520 -14.64 -10.98 -4.77
N LYS A 521 -14.82 -9.66 -4.85
CA LYS A 521 -16.00 -9.05 -5.46
C LYS A 521 -16.07 -9.37 -6.96
N LYS A 522 -14.97 -9.20 -7.69
CA LYS A 522 -14.93 -9.39 -9.14
C LYS A 522 -15.08 -10.85 -9.55
N TYR A 523 -14.31 -11.75 -8.95
CA TYR A 523 -14.15 -13.11 -9.48
C TYR A 523 -14.91 -14.19 -8.70
N ILE A 524 -15.24 -13.96 -7.43
CA ILE A 524 -15.92 -14.96 -6.62
C ILE A 524 -17.43 -14.68 -6.52
N LEU A 525 -17.81 -13.40 -6.37
CA LEU A 525 -19.22 -13.03 -6.21
C LEU A 525 -19.93 -12.73 -7.52
N ASN A 526 -19.27 -12.06 -8.47
CA ASN A 526 -19.87 -11.70 -9.76
C ASN A 526 -19.78 -12.81 -10.82
N SER A 527 -19.10 -13.91 -10.51
CA SER A 527 -19.03 -15.10 -11.36
C SER A 527 -20.19 -16.08 -11.18
N LYS A 528 -21.15 -15.74 -10.30
CA LYS A 528 -22.41 -16.47 -10.08
C LYS A 528 -23.57 -15.71 -10.79
#